data_db8193ba0b17cd114c4f3074be6c7805
#
_entry.id   db8193ba0b17cd114c4f3074be6c7805
#
_cell.length_a   1.000
_cell.length_b   1.000
_cell.length_c   1.000
_cell.angle_alpha   90.00
_cell.angle_beta   90.00
_cell.angle_gamma   90.00
#
_symmetry.space_group_name_H-M   'P 1'
#
loop_
_entity.id
_entity.type
_entity.pdbx_description
1 polymer ?
#
loop_
_entity_poly.entity_id
_entity_poly.type
_entity_poly.pdbx_seq_one_letter_code
_entity_poly.pdbx_strand_id
1 'polypeptide(L)'
;MAHLWQYTRHMASQEQKDQAKLESEWFRIGLSAPARRALVEAKLYKVSDLRKISSQELNALPGMAKSSIARIKVIMAAKKISFKRI
;
A
#
# COMPACT_ATOMS: atom_id res chain seq x y z
N MET A 1 4.16 4.95 -37.40
CA MET A 1 5.15 4.48 -36.41
C MET A 1 5.27 5.38 -35.20
N ALA A 2 5.33 6.67 -35.37
CA ALA A 2 5.39 7.62 -34.27
C ALA A 2 4.19 7.48 -33.31
N HIS A 3 3.02 7.19 -33.85
CA HIS A 3 1.80 7.03 -33.06
C HIS A 3 1.86 5.82 -32.11
N LEU A 4 2.41 4.71 -32.57
CA LEU A 4 2.55 3.51 -31.74
C LEU A 4 3.48 3.75 -30.56
N TRP A 5 4.57 4.46 -30.81
CA TRP A 5 5.53 4.78 -29.79
C TRP A 5 4.93 5.69 -28.71
N GLN A 6 4.19 6.71 -29.12
CA GLN A 6 3.50 7.61 -28.20
C GLN A 6 2.43 6.90 -27.40
N TYR A 7 1.71 5.99 -28.02
CA TYR A 7 0.67 5.22 -27.35
C TYR A 7 1.26 4.36 -26.21
N THR A 8 2.36 3.67 -26.50
CA THR A 8 3.04 2.84 -25.50
C THR A 8 3.52 3.68 -24.32
N ARG A 9 4.07 4.85 -24.60
CA ARG A 9 4.55 5.77 -23.56
C ARG A 9 3.41 6.27 -22.70
N HIS A 10 2.27 6.56 -23.30
CA HIS A 10 1.08 7.03 -22.59
C HIS A 10 0.55 5.94 -21.65
N MET A 11 0.53 4.70 -22.08
CA MET A 11 0.10 3.58 -21.24
C MET A 11 1.00 3.40 -20.03
N ALA A 12 2.31 3.45 -20.22
CA ALA A 12 3.26 3.35 -19.10
C ALA A 12 3.05 4.47 -18.08
N SER A 13 2.78 5.67 -18.56
CA SER A 13 2.50 6.82 -17.70
C SER A 13 1.23 6.62 -16.88
N GLN A 14 0.20 6.05 -17.48
CA GLN A 14 -1.05 5.74 -16.79
C GLN A 14 -0.88 4.69 -15.72
N GLU A 15 -0.12 3.64 -16.00
CA GLU A 15 0.18 2.61 -15.02
C GLU A 15 0.89 3.18 -13.80
N GLN A 16 1.84 4.09 -14.00
CA GLN A 16 2.54 4.75 -12.92
C GLN A 16 1.61 5.60 -12.07
N LYS A 17 0.68 6.31 -12.69
CA LYS A 17 -0.31 7.13 -11.99
C LYS A 17 -1.27 6.26 -11.18
N ASP A 18 -1.69 5.14 -11.73
CA ASP A 18 -2.57 4.22 -11.03
C ASP A 18 -1.87 3.61 -9.81
N GLN A 19 -0.60 3.23 -9.96
CA GLN A 19 0.19 2.72 -8.85
C GLN A 19 0.34 3.76 -7.74
N ALA A 20 0.67 4.99 -8.10
CA ALA A 20 0.80 6.08 -7.12
C ALA A 20 -0.52 6.33 -6.40
N LYS A 21 -1.64 6.23 -7.11
CA LYS A 21 -2.97 6.40 -6.53
C LYS A 21 -3.27 5.30 -5.51
N LEU A 22 -2.94 4.05 -5.83
CA LEU A 22 -3.14 2.93 -4.93
C LEU A 22 -2.28 3.03 -3.66
N GLU A 23 -1.11 3.64 -3.76
CA GLU A 23 -0.19 3.80 -2.63
C GLU A 23 -0.41 5.10 -1.86
N SER A 24 -1.33 5.97 -2.30
CA SER A 24 -1.42 7.35 -1.80
C SER A 24 -1.64 7.44 -0.29
N GLU A 25 -2.49 6.60 0.29
CA GLU A 25 -2.73 6.64 1.73
C GLU A 25 -1.50 6.18 2.50
N TRP A 26 -0.83 5.15 2.02
CA TRP A 26 0.40 4.65 2.64
C TRP A 26 1.54 5.67 2.56
N PHE A 27 1.62 6.38 1.45
CA PHE A 27 2.59 7.47 1.31
C PHE A 27 2.33 8.58 2.33
N ARG A 28 1.08 8.95 2.52
CA ARG A 28 0.71 10.03 3.46
C ARG A 28 1.12 9.73 4.89
N ILE A 29 1.06 8.48 5.30
CA ILE A 29 1.44 8.11 6.65
C ILE A 29 2.93 7.82 6.82
N GLY A 30 3.71 8.03 5.75
CA GLY A 30 5.16 7.98 5.82
C GLY A 30 5.78 6.62 5.72
N LEU A 31 5.13 5.66 5.09
CA LEU A 31 5.70 4.32 4.89
C LEU A 31 6.75 4.34 3.77
N SER A 32 7.76 3.48 3.91
CA SER A 32 8.78 3.30 2.88
C SER A 32 8.20 2.68 1.61
N ALA A 33 8.90 2.82 0.48
CA ALA A 33 8.45 2.28 -0.78
C ALA A 33 8.23 0.75 -0.74
N PRO A 34 9.14 -0.07 -0.16
CA PRO A 34 8.88 -1.50 -0.03
C PRO A 34 7.63 -1.83 0.75
N ALA A 35 7.37 -1.11 1.84
CA ALA A 35 6.17 -1.31 2.65
C ALA A 35 4.90 -0.97 1.88
N ARG A 36 4.90 0.14 1.16
CA ARG A 36 3.76 0.54 0.33
C ARG A 36 3.44 -0.50 -0.73
N ARG A 37 4.47 -1.01 -1.40
CA ARG A 37 4.31 -2.06 -2.42
C ARG A 37 3.75 -3.34 -1.83
N ALA A 38 4.24 -3.75 -0.68
CA ALA A 38 3.77 -4.96 -0.01
C ALA A 38 2.28 -4.87 0.28
N LEU A 39 1.82 -3.72 0.77
CA LEU A 39 0.41 -3.51 1.07
C LEU A 39 -0.46 -3.53 -0.18
N VAL A 40 -0.03 -2.86 -1.24
CA VAL A 40 -0.77 -2.85 -2.51
C VAL A 40 -0.83 -4.23 -3.13
N GLU A 41 0.26 -5.00 -3.10
CA GLU A 41 0.28 -6.37 -3.59
C GLU A 41 -0.67 -7.28 -2.81
N ALA A 42 -0.87 -7.00 -1.53
CA ALA A 42 -1.83 -7.70 -0.70
C ALA A 42 -3.26 -7.14 -0.85
N LYS A 43 -3.47 -6.22 -1.79
CA LYS A 43 -4.75 -5.57 -2.07
C LYS A 43 -5.26 -4.74 -0.89
N LEU A 44 -4.34 -4.16 -0.14
CA LEU A 44 -4.64 -3.27 0.98
C LEU A 44 -4.28 -1.85 0.56
N TYR A 45 -5.29 -1.04 0.30
CA TYR A 45 -5.12 0.30 -0.26
C TYR A 45 -5.35 1.41 0.76
N LYS A 46 -6.04 1.10 1.84
CA LYS A 46 -6.39 2.07 2.89
C LYS A 46 -6.15 1.46 4.26
N VAL A 47 -5.97 2.31 5.26
CA VAL A 47 -5.82 1.84 6.64
C VAL A 47 -7.03 0.99 7.06
N SER A 48 -8.23 1.38 6.64
CA SER A 48 -9.45 0.61 6.94
C SER A 48 -9.44 -0.79 6.33
N ASP A 49 -8.68 -1.03 5.26
CA ASP A 49 -8.56 -2.36 4.67
C ASP A 49 -7.85 -3.35 5.59
N LEU A 50 -7.11 -2.86 6.58
CA LEU A 50 -6.41 -3.71 7.54
C LEU A 50 -7.36 -4.50 8.44
N ARG A 51 -8.63 -4.16 8.44
CA ARG A 51 -9.66 -4.98 9.12
C ARG A 51 -9.83 -6.35 8.47
N LYS A 52 -9.34 -6.51 7.25
CA LYS A 52 -9.46 -7.75 6.49
C LYS A 52 -8.36 -8.76 6.80
N ILE A 53 -7.30 -8.33 7.48
CA ILE A 53 -6.16 -9.18 7.80
C ILE A 53 -5.87 -9.15 9.29
N SER A 54 -5.12 -10.17 9.75
CA SER A 54 -4.63 -10.21 11.12
C SER A 54 -3.28 -9.51 11.23
N SER A 55 -2.85 -9.22 12.48
CA SER A 55 -1.53 -8.65 12.69
C SER A 55 -0.42 -9.60 12.25
N GLN A 56 -0.63 -10.90 12.37
CA GLN A 56 0.32 -11.90 11.89
C GLN A 56 0.49 -11.85 10.39
N GLU A 57 -0.61 -11.69 9.66
CA GLU A 57 -0.56 -11.56 8.20
C GLU A 57 0.19 -10.30 7.79
N LEU A 58 -0.01 -9.19 8.50
CA LEU A 58 0.73 -7.97 8.24
C LEU A 58 2.23 -8.15 8.45
N ASN A 59 2.61 -8.79 9.57
CA ASN A 59 4.01 -9.07 9.87
C ASN A 59 4.67 -9.99 8.84
N ALA A 60 3.89 -10.84 8.20
CA ALA A 60 4.38 -11.81 7.22
C ALA A 60 4.59 -11.21 5.84
N LEU A 61 4.10 -10.01 5.57
CA LEU A 61 4.25 -9.39 4.25
C LEU A 61 5.72 -9.08 3.96
N PRO A 62 6.23 -9.46 2.75
CA PRO A 62 7.60 -9.15 2.38
C PRO A 62 7.79 -7.63 2.22
N GLY A 63 8.94 -7.12 2.64
CA GLY A 63 9.22 -5.69 2.57
C GLY A 63 8.69 -4.88 3.73
N MET A 64 8.02 -5.51 4.68
CA MET A 64 7.44 -4.83 5.84
C MET A 64 8.44 -4.79 6.98
N ALA A 65 8.97 -3.60 7.29
CA ALA A 65 9.89 -3.41 8.40
C ALA A 65 9.13 -3.19 9.70
N LYS A 66 9.80 -3.46 10.83
CA LYS A 66 9.20 -3.23 12.15
C LYS A 66 8.73 -1.79 12.36
N SER A 67 9.50 -0.83 11.84
CA SER A 67 9.14 0.59 11.93
C SER A 67 7.86 0.90 11.16
N SER A 68 7.68 0.29 9.99
CA SER A 68 6.46 0.45 9.19
C SER A 68 5.26 -0.13 9.92
N ILE A 69 5.41 -1.31 10.51
CA ILE A 69 4.34 -1.98 11.27
C ILE A 69 3.95 -1.13 12.48
N ALA A 70 4.93 -0.61 13.21
CA ALA A 70 4.68 0.25 14.37
C ALA A 70 3.91 1.50 13.96
N ARG A 71 4.31 2.12 12.85
CA ARG A 71 3.63 3.29 12.32
C ARG A 71 2.19 3.01 11.97
N ILE A 72 1.94 1.89 11.30
CA ILE A 72 0.60 1.46 10.93
C ILE A 72 -0.27 1.25 12.19
N LYS A 73 0.28 0.60 13.21
CA LYS A 73 -0.47 0.35 14.45
C LYS A 73 -0.87 1.64 15.15
N VAL A 74 0.03 2.63 15.16
CA VAL A 74 -0.27 3.96 15.74
C VAL A 74 -1.43 4.62 14.99
N ILE A 75 -1.38 4.61 13.66
CA ILE A 75 -2.43 5.22 12.84
C ILE A 75 -3.75 4.48 13.02
N MET A 76 -3.73 3.15 13.07
CA MET A 76 -4.93 2.35 13.32
C MET A 76 -5.58 2.68 14.66
N ALA A 77 -4.77 2.81 15.70
CA ALA A 77 -5.26 3.17 17.03
C ALA A 77 -5.93 4.55 17.01
N ALA A 78 -5.31 5.51 16.33
CA ALA A 78 -5.86 6.85 16.21
C ALA A 78 -7.20 6.86 15.46
N LYS A 79 -7.37 5.98 14.49
CA LYS A 79 -8.61 5.86 13.70
C LYS A 79 -9.59 4.84 14.25
N LYS A 80 -9.25 4.20 15.36
CA LYS A 80 -10.06 3.15 16.00
C LYS A 80 -10.33 1.97 15.06
N ILE A 81 -9.31 1.60 14.30
CA ILE A 81 -9.35 0.46 13.39
C ILE A 81 -8.59 -0.70 14.03
N SER A 82 -9.17 -1.89 13.99
CA SER A 82 -8.57 -3.09 14.57
C SER A 82 -8.34 -4.15 13.50
N PHE A 83 -7.31 -4.97 13.71
CA PHE A 83 -7.06 -6.12 12.85
C PHE A 83 -8.18 -7.14 12.97
N LYS A 84 -8.29 -7.98 11.94
CA LYS A 84 -9.18 -9.13 11.96
C LYS A 84 -8.77 -10.06 13.10
N ARG A 85 -9.73 -10.57 13.84
CA ARG A 85 -9.47 -11.59 14.87
C ARG A 85 -9.23 -12.94 14.20
N ILE A 86 -8.25 -13.64 14.72
CA ILE A 86 -7.94 -14.99 14.25
C ILE A 86 -8.86 -16.00 14.95
#